data_d7c78b4ff2d992ad8b1f7fa01de65bee
#
_entry.id   d7c78b4ff2d992ad8b1f7fa01de65bee
#
_cell.length_a   1.000
_cell.length_b   1.000
_cell.length_c   1.000
_cell.angle_alpha   90.00
_cell.angle_beta   90.00
_cell.angle_gamma   90.00
#
_symmetry.space_group_name_H-M   'P 1'
#
loop_
_entity.id
_entity.type
_entity.pdbx_description
1 polymer ?
#
loop_
_entity_poly.entity_id
_entity_poly.type
_entity_poly.pdbx_seq_one_letter_code
_entity_poly.pdbx_strand_id
1 'polypeptide(L)'
;MSDRTLATLDGVTRAYGGVPVLDGVSLSVGAGVTAVVGPNGSGKSTLLGLLAGAVEPTAGAVRYAEGGPRSRSERCVGYLPQRVPFRDGFTARETLGFYAALVGGDPGGALADVGLGDAAEKRVEELSGGMRRLLGIAQATLGDPAVVVLDEPTSGLDPEMRERAFRAAARAGDDAAVVVSSHDLDLVDAHADAVVVLRRGRVAAVGARDRLLDEHGVDDVAGLYRAVAGRSDDRAPAAAEGEGGRSGGEAGDPDDGSVHVPGVSDR
;
A
#
# COMPACT_ATOMS: atom_id res chain seq x y z
N MET A 1 -2.37 -1.19 24.13
CA MET A 1 -1.87 -0.81 22.79
C MET A 1 -1.25 0.57 22.92
N SER A 2 -0.02 0.74 22.47
CA SER A 2 0.71 2.03 22.56
C SER A 2 0.07 3.02 21.61
N ASP A 3 -0.46 4.12 22.13
CA ASP A 3 -1.18 5.18 21.39
C ASP A 3 -0.20 6.06 20.54
N ARG A 4 0.96 5.50 20.19
CA ARG A 4 2.01 6.22 19.48
C ARG A 4 1.83 6.09 17.97
N THR A 5 1.35 7.15 17.33
CA THR A 5 1.35 7.26 15.86
C THR A 5 2.79 7.29 15.34
N LEU A 6 3.12 6.41 14.38
CA LEU A 6 4.45 6.30 13.78
C LEU A 6 4.51 6.90 12.37
N ALA A 7 3.39 6.88 11.64
CA ALA A 7 3.27 7.58 10.36
C ALA A 7 1.86 8.14 10.16
N THR A 8 1.74 9.23 9.41
CA THR A 8 0.47 9.88 9.08
C THR A 8 0.46 10.32 7.62
N LEU A 9 -0.62 10.00 6.92
CA LEU A 9 -0.99 10.63 5.66
C LEU A 9 -2.02 11.73 5.97
N ASP A 10 -1.84 12.91 5.41
CA ASP A 10 -2.68 14.08 5.65
C ASP A 10 -3.21 14.62 4.31
N GLY A 11 -4.48 14.28 3.99
CA GLY A 11 -5.16 14.69 2.77
C GLY A 11 -4.45 14.26 1.49
N VAL A 12 -3.81 13.09 1.48
CA VAL A 12 -2.94 12.67 0.39
C VAL A 12 -3.73 12.33 -0.86
N THR A 13 -3.37 12.96 -1.97
CA THR A 13 -3.86 12.67 -3.31
C THR A 13 -2.71 12.20 -4.18
N ARG A 14 -2.93 11.18 -5.00
CA ARG A 14 -1.98 10.75 -6.04
C ARG A 14 -2.70 10.52 -7.35
N ALA A 15 -2.27 11.25 -8.38
CA ALA A 15 -2.79 11.11 -9.74
C ALA A 15 -1.69 10.64 -10.71
N TYR A 16 -2.08 9.89 -11.72
CA TYR A 16 -1.23 9.49 -12.84
C TYR A 16 -1.90 9.94 -14.15
N GLY A 17 -1.18 10.73 -14.95
CA GLY A 17 -1.75 11.28 -16.18
C GLY A 17 -3.04 12.09 -15.97
N GLY A 18 -3.15 12.77 -14.81
CA GLY A 18 -4.34 13.56 -14.46
C GLY A 18 -5.48 12.74 -13.84
N VAL A 19 -5.39 11.41 -13.82
CA VAL A 19 -6.42 10.53 -13.21
C VAL A 19 -6.05 10.25 -11.76
N PRO A 20 -6.89 10.62 -10.76
CA PRO A 20 -6.62 10.33 -9.37
C PRO A 20 -6.78 8.83 -9.09
N VAL A 21 -5.73 8.23 -8.50
CA VAL A 21 -5.73 6.85 -7.98
C VAL A 21 -6.02 6.86 -6.48
N LEU A 22 -5.53 7.89 -5.78
CA LEU A 22 -5.90 8.19 -4.40
C LEU A 22 -6.40 9.63 -4.34
N ASP A 23 -7.44 9.88 -3.54
CA ASP A 23 -8.12 11.16 -3.47
C ASP A 23 -8.41 11.54 -2.02
N GLY A 24 -7.62 12.46 -1.48
CA GLY A 24 -7.79 13.05 -0.16
C GLY A 24 -7.69 12.05 1.00
N VAL A 25 -6.79 11.06 0.91
CA VAL A 25 -6.62 10.02 1.92
C VAL A 25 -5.94 10.58 3.16
N SER A 26 -6.62 10.45 4.32
CA SER A 26 -6.04 10.71 5.64
C SER A 26 -6.05 9.42 6.47
N LEU A 27 -4.90 9.07 7.02
CA LEU A 27 -4.67 7.82 7.74
C LEU A 27 -3.51 8.01 8.73
N SER A 28 -3.68 7.51 9.95
CA SER A 28 -2.60 7.39 10.94
C SER A 28 -2.35 5.92 11.24
N VAL A 29 -1.07 5.53 11.30
CA VAL A 29 -0.65 4.17 11.65
C VAL A 29 0.25 4.21 12.88
N GLY A 30 -0.02 3.32 13.83
CA GLY A 30 0.76 3.12 15.05
C GLY A 30 1.47 1.77 15.03
N ALA A 31 2.08 1.41 16.16
CA ALA A 31 2.66 0.08 16.35
C ALA A 31 1.58 -1.01 16.20
N GLY A 32 1.99 -2.18 15.72
CA GLY A 32 1.10 -3.29 15.38
C GLY A 32 0.93 -3.46 13.87
N VAL A 33 0.09 -4.40 13.50
CA VAL A 33 -0.20 -4.77 12.11
C VAL A 33 -1.47 -4.07 11.61
N THR A 34 -1.32 -3.18 10.65
CA THR A 34 -2.43 -2.55 9.94
C THR A 34 -2.59 -3.19 8.56
N ALA A 35 -3.71 -3.86 8.33
CA ALA A 35 -4.01 -4.44 7.03
C ALA A 35 -4.79 -3.47 6.13
N VAL A 36 -4.32 -3.29 4.90
CA VAL A 36 -5.00 -2.54 3.85
C VAL A 36 -5.70 -3.52 2.92
N VAL A 37 -7.01 -3.53 2.96
CA VAL A 37 -7.86 -4.41 2.13
C VAL A 37 -8.65 -3.59 1.12
N GLY A 38 -8.99 -4.21 -0.01
CA GLY A 38 -9.75 -3.54 -1.07
C GLY A 38 -9.63 -4.28 -2.40
N PRO A 39 -10.50 -4.00 -3.39
CA PRO A 39 -10.44 -4.65 -4.68
C PRO A 39 -9.19 -4.26 -5.47
N ASN A 40 -8.90 -5.00 -6.54
CA ASN A 40 -7.83 -4.63 -7.47
C ASN A 40 -8.14 -3.25 -8.06
N GLY A 41 -7.10 -2.41 -8.19
CA GLY A 41 -7.25 -1.03 -8.68
C GLY A 41 -7.80 -0.04 -7.64
N SER A 42 -8.03 -0.43 -6.38
CA SER A 42 -8.49 0.52 -5.34
C SER A 42 -7.44 1.53 -4.90
N GLY A 43 -6.16 1.33 -5.26
CA GLY A 43 -5.05 2.20 -4.88
C GLY A 43 -4.15 1.67 -3.75
N LYS A 44 -4.30 0.39 -3.31
CA LYS A 44 -3.50 -0.18 -2.21
C LYS A 44 -2.00 -0.01 -2.42
N SER A 45 -1.44 -0.49 -3.54
CA SER A 45 0.00 -0.38 -3.82
C SER A 45 0.47 1.08 -3.90
N THR A 46 -0.39 1.99 -4.38
CA THR A 46 -0.09 3.43 -4.39
C THR A 46 -0.06 3.99 -2.98
N LEU A 47 -1.00 3.62 -2.11
CA LEU A 47 -1.03 4.00 -0.70
C LEU A 47 0.22 3.50 0.04
N LEU A 48 0.58 2.23 -0.17
CA LEU A 48 1.78 1.62 0.40
C LEU A 48 3.06 2.29 -0.14
N GLY A 49 3.11 2.57 -1.43
CA GLY A 49 4.23 3.27 -2.04
C GLY A 49 4.44 4.70 -1.50
N LEU A 50 3.36 5.41 -1.18
CA LEU A 50 3.41 6.71 -0.51
C LEU A 50 3.93 6.58 0.93
N LEU A 51 3.41 5.61 1.71
CA LEU A 51 3.89 5.30 3.05
C LEU A 51 5.35 4.84 3.07
N ALA A 52 5.82 4.21 2.02
CA ALA A 52 7.21 3.80 1.89
C ALA A 52 8.14 4.93 1.41
N GLY A 53 7.60 6.09 1.03
CA GLY A 53 8.37 7.16 0.38
C GLY A 53 8.89 6.79 -1.02
N ALA A 54 8.40 5.70 -1.61
CA ALA A 54 8.73 5.24 -2.97
C ALA A 54 7.95 6.02 -4.05
N VAL A 55 6.85 6.63 -3.65
CA VAL A 55 5.99 7.47 -4.50
C VAL A 55 5.77 8.81 -3.78
N GLU A 56 5.84 9.92 -4.50
CA GLU A 56 5.52 11.24 -3.96
C GLU A 56 4.03 11.54 -4.13
N PRO A 57 3.36 12.20 -3.17
CA PRO A 57 1.99 12.64 -3.32
C PRO A 57 1.88 13.79 -4.34
N THR A 58 0.76 13.86 -5.08
CA THR A 58 0.43 15.01 -5.92
C THR A 58 -0.07 16.18 -5.08
N ALA A 59 -0.76 15.88 -3.96
CA ALA A 59 -1.19 16.85 -2.95
C ALA A 59 -1.26 16.17 -1.57
N GLY A 60 -1.28 16.96 -0.50
CA GLY A 60 -1.20 16.47 0.87
C GLY A 60 0.24 16.13 1.28
N ALA A 61 0.39 15.44 2.41
CA ALA A 61 1.72 15.12 2.94
C ALA A 61 1.72 13.76 3.67
N VAL A 62 2.89 13.07 3.62
CA VAL A 62 3.20 11.93 4.48
C VAL A 62 4.18 12.40 5.54
N ARG A 63 3.89 12.12 6.80
CA ARG A 63 4.74 12.48 7.94
C ARG A 63 5.04 11.24 8.76
N TYR A 64 6.24 11.17 9.31
CA TYR A 64 6.65 10.13 10.25
C TYR A 64 6.90 10.78 11.61
N ALA A 65 6.71 9.99 12.71
CA ALA A 65 6.96 10.48 14.06
C ALA A 65 8.39 11.01 14.23
N GLU A 66 8.63 11.80 15.27
CA GLU A 66 9.99 12.27 15.61
C GLU A 66 10.92 11.08 15.85
N GLY A 67 11.99 11.00 15.07
CA GLY A 67 12.85 9.81 14.88
C GLY A 67 12.70 9.21 13.49
N GLY A 68 11.73 9.66 12.70
CA GLY A 68 11.60 9.39 11.28
C GLY A 68 12.74 9.94 10.42
N PRO A 69 12.81 9.63 9.09
CA PRO A 69 13.98 9.90 8.26
C PRO A 69 14.29 11.39 8.21
N ARG A 70 15.13 11.85 9.13
CA ARG A 70 15.71 13.20 9.10
C ARG A 70 16.94 13.28 8.20
N SER A 71 17.48 12.11 7.81
CA SER A 71 18.59 12.02 6.85
C SER A 71 18.44 10.77 5.98
N ARG A 72 19.08 10.77 4.80
CA ARG A 72 19.18 9.59 3.93
C ARG A 72 19.88 8.39 4.57
N SER A 73 20.49 8.56 5.73
CA SER A 73 21.25 7.54 6.47
C SER A 73 20.44 6.84 7.57
N GLU A 74 19.27 7.37 7.95
CA GLU A 74 18.41 6.75 8.96
C GLU A 74 17.19 6.14 8.28
N ARG A 75 17.24 4.82 8.05
CA ARG A 75 16.13 4.11 7.46
C ARG A 75 14.99 3.98 8.47
N CYS A 76 13.97 4.82 8.36
CA CYS A 76 12.76 4.71 9.17
C CYS A 76 11.74 3.77 8.58
N VAL A 77 11.81 3.48 7.29
CA VAL A 77 10.82 2.70 6.56
C VAL A 77 11.48 1.53 5.84
N GLY A 78 11.07 0.33 6.20
CA GLY A 78 11.34 -0.87 5.43
C GLY A 78 10.24 -1.08 4.39
N TYR A 79 10.59 -1.49 3.17
CA TYR A 79 9.61 -1.66 2.11
C TYR A 79 9.82 -2.93 1.31
N LEU A 80 8.76 -3.74 1.22
CA LEU A 80 8.64 -4.87 0.31
C LEU A 80 7.64 -4.51 -0.80
N PRO A 81 8.07 -4.18 -2.01
CA PRO A 81 7.17 -3.96 -3.14
C PRO A 81 6.60 -5.28 -3.65
N GLN A 82 5.55 -5.21 -4.46
CA GLN A 82 4.93 -6.40 -5.07
C GLN A 82 5.92 -7.24 -5.86
N ARG A 83 6.94 -6.62 -6.49
CA ARG A 83 8.05 -7.31 -7.16
C ARG A 83 9.37 -6.87 -6.55
N VAL A 84 10.17 -7.83 -6.10
CA VAL A 84 11.48 -7.56 -5.53
C VAL A 84 12.55 -7.93 -6.55
N PRO A 85 13.28 -6.96 -7.11
CA PRO A 85 14.37 -7.22 -8.04
C PRO A 85 15.65 -7.55 -7.26
N PHE A 86 15.77 -8.77 -6.74
CA PHE A 86 17.05 -9.23 -6.20
C PHE A 86 18.03 -9.54 -7.32
N ARG A 87 19.32 -9.38 -7.02
CA ARG A 87 20.40 -9.77 -7.92
C ARG A 87 20.55 -11.29 -7.92
N ASP A 88 20.41 -11.89 -9.09
CA ASP A 88 20.83 -13.26 -9.32
C ASP A 88 22.34 -13.39 -9.04
N GLY A 89 22.79 -14.58 -8.65
CA GLY A 89 24.20 -14.83 -8.34
C GLY A 89 24.63 -14.48 -6.91
N PHE A 90 23.90 -13.62 -6.20
CA PHE A 90 24.13 -13.40 -4.75
C PHE A 90 23.42 -14.49 -3.96
N THR A 91 24.05 -14.92 -2.84
CA THR A 91 23.34 -15.75 -1.85
C THR A 91 22.32 -14.92 -1.08
N ALA A 92 21.39 -15.58 -0.38
CA ALA A 92 20.44 -14.90 0.50
C ALA A 92 21.18 -14.07 1.57
N ARG A 93 22.26 -14.62 2.16
CA ARG A 93 23.11 -13.93 3.13
C ARG A 93 23.82 -12.72 2.54
N GLU A 94 24.43 -12.86 1.38
CA GLU A 94 25.11 -11.75 0.69
C GLU A 94 24.14 -10.63 0.32
N THR A 95 22.92 -11.00 -0.11
CA THR A 95 21.84 -10.05 -0.40
C THR A 95 21.51 -9.21 0.84
N LEU A 96 21.22 -9.85 1.97
CA LEU A 96 20.96 -9.10 3.21
C LEU A 96 22.19 -8.38 3.74
N GLY A 97 23.38 -8.95 3.58
CA GLY A 97 24.65 -8.30 3.96
C GLY A 97 24.87 -6.98 3.24
N PHE A 98 24.51 -6.92 1.94
CA PHE A 98 24.56 -5.67 1.20
C PHE A 98 23.62 -4.59 1.80
N TYR A 99 22.41 -4.96 2.16
CA TYR A 99 21.46 -4.03 2.78
C TYR A 99 21.88 -3.69 4.22
N ALA A 100 22.38 -4.65 5.00
CA ALA A 100 22.86 -4.42 6.35
C ALA A 100 24.01 -3.40 6.41
N ALA A 101 24.87 -3.37 5.39
CA ALA A 101 25.92 -2.36 5.27
C ALA A 101 25.37 -0.93 5.11
N LEU A 102 24.13 -0.78 4.65
CA LEU A 102 23.46 0.52 4.45
C LEU A 102 22.61 0.96 5.65
N VAL A 103 21.95 -0.01 6.31
CA VAL A 103 20.93 0.30 7.33
C VAL A 103 21.23 -0.31 8.71
N GLY A 104 22.29 -1.10 8.83
CA GLY A 104 22.56 -1.90 10.02
C GLY A 104 21.76 -3.21 10.04
N GLY A 105 21.81 -3.88 11.21
CA GLY A 105 21.09 -5.14 11.44
C GLY A 105 21.95 -6.38 11.20
N ASP A 106 21.42 -7.54 11.60
CA ASP A 106 22.06 -8.86 11.45
C ASP A 106 21.42 -9.66 10.33
N PRO A 107 22.12 -9.89 9.19
CA PRO A 107 21.60 -10.71 8.10
C PRO A 107 21.23 -12.14 8.51
N GLY A 108 21.99 -12.73 9.46
CA GLY A 108 21.77 -14.09 9.92
C GLY A 108 20.49 -14.20 10.74
N GLY A 109 20.29 -13.30 11.70
CA GLY A 109 19.07 -13.17 12.48
C GLY A 109 17.85 -12.93 11.61
N ALA A 110 17.92 -11.97 10.68
CA ALA A 110 16.82 -11.66 9.77
C ALA A 110 16.42 -12.86 8.88
N LEU A 111 17.38 -13.68 8.41
CA LEU A 111 17.09 -14.92 7.70
C LEU A 111 16.43 -15.98 8.60
N ALA A 112 16.88 -16.09 9.84
CA ALA A 112 16.31 -17.03 10.81
C ALA A 112 14.84 -16.66 11.13
N ASP A 113 14.54 -15.37 11.31
CA ASP A 113 13.21 -14.85 11.65
C ASP A 113 12.17 -15.20 10.59
N VAL A 114 12.56 -15.22 9.33
CA VAL A 114 11.69 -15.62 8.21
C VAL A 114 11.81 -17.13 7.90
N GLY A 115 12.62 -17.89 8.64
CA GLY A 115 12.82 -19.32 8.42
C GLY A 115 13.64 -19.68 7.18
N LEU A 116 14.60 -18.82 6.82
CA LEU A 116 15.54 -19.02 5.71
C LEU A 116 16.97 -19.31 6.19
N GLY A 117 17.20 -19.60 7.48
CA GLY A 117 18.53 -19.87 8.02
C GLY A 117 19.27 -20.96 7.25
N ASP A 118 18.63 -22.10 6.98
CA ASP A 118 19.22 -23.23 6.23
C ASP A 118 19.43 -22.93 4.73
N ALA A 119 18.82 -21.88 4.22
CA ALA A 119 18.94 -21.45 2.83
C ALA A 119 19.85 -20.21 2.68
N ALA A 120 20.52 -19.78 3.74
CA ALA A 120 21.33 -18.57 3.76
C ALA A 120 22.41 -18.55 2.66
N GLU A 121 23.01 -19.71 2.37
CA GLU A 121 24.08 -19.86 1.36
C GLU A 121 23.55 -20.23 -0.04
N LYS A 122 22.22 -20.41 -0.21
CA LYS A 122 21.64 -20.59 -1.53
C LYS A 122 21.63 -19.28 -2.30
N ARG A 123 21.90 -19.36 -3.59
CA ARG A 123 21.77 -18.21 -4.48
C ARG A 123 20.30 -17.82 -4.65
N VAL A 124 20.05 -16.54 -4.90
CA VAL A 124 18.68 -16.02 -5.08
C VAL A 124 17.94 -16.74 -6.22
N GLU A 125 18.63 -17.08 -7.30
CA GLU A 125 18.06 -17.85 -8.42
C GLU A 125 17.62 -19.27 -8.04
N GLU A 126 18.24 -19.86 -7.01
CA GLU A 126 17.92 -21.21 -6.51
C GLU A 126 16.76 -21.21 -5.51
N LEU A 127 16.36 -20.02 -5.02
CA LEU A 127 15.24 -19.89 -4.11
C LEU A 127 13.91 -20.05 -4.87
N SER A 128 12.95 -20.75 -4.24
CA SER A 128 11.57 -20.75 -4.71
C SER A 128 10.97 -19.34 -4.69
N GLY A 129 9.86 -19.13 -5.40
CA GLY A 129 9.14 -17.85 -5.37
C GLY A 129 8.78 -17.43 -3.93
N GLY A 130 8.32 -18.39 -3.12
CA GLY A 130 8.00 -18.17 -1.70
C GLY A 130 9.22 -17.81 -0.87
N MET A 131 10.34 -18.51 -1.04
CA MET A 131 11.59 -18.18 -0.33
C MET A 131 12.12 -16.80 -0.71
N ARG A 132 12.02 -16.40 -1.99
CA ARG A 132 12.37 -15.03 -2.42
C ARG A 132 11.47 -13.99 -1.76
N ARG A 133 10.18 -14.31 -1.56
CA ARG A 133 9.25 -13.42 -0.87
C ARG A 133 9.61 -13.26 0.60
N LEU A 134 9.94 -14.36 1.30
CA LEU A 134 10.43 -14.33 2.67
C LEU A 134 11.76 -13.54 2.79
N LEU A 135 12.68 -13.71 1.84
CA LEU A 135 13.91 -12.90 1.78
C LEU A 135 13.59 -11.39 1.65
N GLY A 136 12.54 -11.04 0.88
CA GLY A 136 12.05 -9.67 0.77
C GLY A 136 11.49 -9.11 2.08
N ILE A 137 10.79 -9.94 2.87
CA ILE A 137 10.32 -9.55 4.20
C ILE A 137 11.53 -9.33 5.12
N ALA A 138 12.51 -10.27 5.15
CA ALA A 138 13.74 -10.11 5.93
C ALA A 138 14.50 -8.82 5.56
N GLN A 139 14.55 -8.47 4.26
CA GLN A 139 15.15 -7.22 3.80
C GLN A 139 14.35 -5.99 4.27
N ALA A 140 13.02 -6.07 4.29
CA ALA A 140 12.17 -4.96 4.71
C ALA A 140 12.26 -4.70 6.23
N THR A 141 12.44 -5.75 7.04
CA THR A 141 12.55 -5.65 8.50
C THR A 141 13.99 -5.40 8.99
N LEU A 142 14.99 -5.53 8.12
CA LEU A 142 16.42 -5.38 8.49
C LEU A 142 16.71 -3.97 9.00
N GLY A 143 17.42 -3.88 10.15
CA GLY A 143 17.80 -2.61 10.78
C GLY A 143 16.69 -1.97 11.60
N ASP A 144 15.70 -2.73 12.01
CA ASP A 144 14.62 -2.36 12.94
C ASP A 144 13.92 -1.03 12.56
N PRO A 145 13.36 -0.93 11.34
CA PRO A 145 12.70 0.29 10.90
C PRO A 145 11.43 0.56 11.72
N ALA A 146 11.16 1.83 12.04
CA ALA A 146 9.95 2.22 12.77
C ALA A 146 8.64 1.94 12.00
N VAL A 147 8.73 1.87 10.66
CA VAL A 147 7.60 1.55 9.78
C VAL A 147 8.03 0.48 8.78
N VAL A 148 7.25 -0.60 8.67
CA VAL A 148 7.45 -1.67 7.69
C VAL A 148 6.25 -1.69 6.76
N VAL A 149 6.48 -1.59 5.47
CA VAL A 149 5.43 -1.58 4.43
C VAL A 149 5.59 -2.79 3.54
N LEU A 150 4.56 -3.64 3.46
CA LEU A 150 4.59 -4.91 2.74
C LEU A 150 3.45 -4.97 1.72
N ASP A 151 3.79 -4.90 0.43
CA ASP A 151 2.78 -4.95 -0.64
C ASP A 151 2.56 -6.40 -1.09
N GLU A 152 1.41 -6.97 -0.70
CA GLU A 152 0.98 -8.34 -0.94
C GLU A 152 2.04 -9.41 -0.59
N PRO A 153 2.53 -9.46 0.67
CA PRO A 153 3.64 -10.33 1.06
C PRO A 153 3.33 -11.83 0.90
N THR A 154 2.08 -12.21 0.79
CA THR A 154 1.61 -13.61 0.68
C THR A 154 1.20 -14.02 -0.73
N SER A 155 1.25 -13.11 -1.70
CA SER A 155 0.82 -13.40 -3.06
C SER A 155 1.67 -14.51 -3.71
N GLY A 156 0.99 -15.54 -4.26
CA GLY A 156 1.63 -16.67 -4.92
C GLY A 156 2.29 -17.69 -3.97
N LEU A 157 2.07 -17.58 -2.66
CA LEU A 157 2.56 -18.54 -1.67
C LEU A 157 1.55 -19.65 -1.42
N ASP A 158 2.05 -20.87 -1.06
CA ASP A 158 1.23 -21.90 -0.48
C ASP A 158 0.75 -21.53 0.94
N PRO A 159 -0.26 -22.23 1.50
CA PRO A 159 -0.84 -21.85 2.79
C PRO A 159 0.18 -21.80 3.95
N GLU A 160 1.14 -22.72 4.02
CA GLU A 160 2.15 -22.75 5.08
C GLU A 160 3.08 -21.54 4.98
N MET A 161 3.51 -21.22 3.76
CA MET A 161 4.39 -20.06 3.51
C MET A 161 3.66 -18.72 3.73
N ARG A 162 2.35 -18.64 3.45
CA ARG A 162 1.54 -17.44 3.76
C ARG A 162 1.52 -17.18 5.26
N GLU A 163 1.21 -18.19 6.05
CA GLU A 163 1.18 -18.11 7.50
C GLU A 163 2.55 -17.71 8.06
N ARG A 164 3.63 -18.27 7.52
CA ARG A 164 5.00 -17.90 7.88
C ARG A 164 5.32 -16.44 7.57
N ALA A 165 4.93 -15.97 6.37
CA ALA A 165 5.13 -14.58 5.95
C ALA A 165 4.38 -13.59 6.86
N PHE A 166 3.13 -13.88 7.21
CA PHE A 166 2.36 -13.05 8.13
C PHE A 166 2.94 -13.03 9.53
N ARG A 167 3.34 -14.18 10.07
CA ARG A 167 4.01 -14.23 11.39
C ARG A 167 5.32 -13.47 11.41
N ALA A 168 6.13 -13.53 10.35
CA ALA A 168 7.35 -12.75 10.25
C ALA A 168 7.05 -11.24 10.22
N ALA A 169 6.01 -10.82 9.50
CA ALA A 169 5.53 -9.44 9.50
C ALA A 169 5.01 -9.02 10.90
N ALA A 170 4.20 -9.87 11.55
CA ALA A 170 3.61 -9.58 12.85
C ALA A 170 4.66 -9.36 13.95
N ARG A 171 5.73 -10.17 13.95
CA ARG A 171 6.85 -9.98 14.90
C ARG A 171 7.51 -8.61 14.81
N ALA A 172 7.62 -8.04 13.60
CA ALA A 172 8.12 -6.68 13.45
C ALA A 172 7.13 -5.65 14.02
N GLY A 173 5.84 -6.00 14.16
CA GLY A 173 4.80 -5.12 14.68
C GLY A 173 4.83 -4.86 16.17
N ASP A 174 5.61 -5.61 16.94
CA ASP A 174 5.70 -5.42 18.39
C ASP A 174 6.19 -4.00 18.75
N ASP A 175 7.15 -3.46 17.99
CA ASP A 175 7.73 -2.13 18.21
C ASP A 175 7.57 -1.19 17.00
N ALA A 176 7.22 -1.70 15.82
CA ALA A 176 7.07 -0.96 14.57
C ALA A 176 5.62 -0.88 14.09
N ALA A 177 5.31 0.08 13.24
CA ALA A 177 4.09 0.07 12.43
C ALA A 177 4.29 -0.83 11.22
N VAL A 178 3.59 -1.96 11.16
CA VAL A 178 3.58 -2.82 9.98
C VAL A 178 2.32 -2.56 9.16
N VAL A 179 2.48 -2.09 7.93
CA VAL A 179 1.36 -1.88 7.01
C VAL A 179 1.43 -2.90 5.88
N VAL A 180 0.42 -3.75 5.79
CA VAL A 180 0.39 -4.85 4.84
C VAL A 180 -0.84 -4.76 3.93
N SER A 181 -0.67 -4.84 2.61
CA SER A 181 -1.81 -5.11 1.73
C SER A 181 -2.05 -6.61 1.61
N SER A 182 -3.30 -7.03 1.64
CA SER A 182 -3.67 -8.44 1.48
C SER A 182 -5.02 -8.60 0.81
N HIS A 183 -5.14 -9.70 0.06
CA HIS A 183 -6.42 -10.24 -0.42
C HIS A 183 -6.90 -11.43 0.40
N ASP A 184 -6.05 -11.95 1.28
CA ASP A 184 -6.35 -13.08 2.17
C ASP A 184 -6.96 -12.55 3.46
N LEU A 185 -8.31 -12.47 3.49
CA LEU A 185 -9.03 -11.86 4.60
C LEU A 185 -8.98 -12.71 5.86
N ASP A 186 -8.80 -14.03 5.73
CA ASP A 186 -8.67 -14.94 6.87
C ASP A 186 -7.35 -14.68 7.62
N LEU A 187 -6.24 -14.47 6.89
CA LEU A 187 -4.97 -14.10 7.50
C LEU A 187 -5.01 -12.69 8.09
N VAL A 188 -5.72 -11.76 7.44
CA VAL A 188 -5.95 -10.42 8.01
C VAL A 188 -6.72 -10.52 9.32
N ASP A 189 -7.77 -11.33 9.35
CA ASP A 189 -8.59 -11.54 10.54
C ASP A 189 -7.81 -12.16 11.70
N ALA A 190 -6.89 -13.09 11.40
CA ALA A 190 -6.07 -13.75 12.39
C ALA A 190 -4.92 -12.91 12.95
N HIS A 191 -4.39 -11.96 12.17
CA HIS A 191 -3.11 -11.32 12.49
C HIS A 191 -3.11 -9.78 12.51
N ALA A 192 -4.15 -9.12 12.00
CA ALA A 192 -4.18 -7.66 11.97
C ALA A 192 -4.79 -7.06 13.24
N ASP A 193 -4.16 -6.02 13.78
CA ASP A 193 -4.66 -5.21 14.88
C ASP A 193 -5.63 -4.13 14.39
N ALA A 194 -5.38 -3.61 13.19
CA ALA A 194 -6.19 -2.58 12.56
C ALA A 194 -6.44 -2.90 11.08
N VAL A 195 -7.54 -2.40 10.56
CA VAL A 195 -7.96 -2.59 9.17
C VAL A 195 -8.25 -1.27 8.51
N VAL A 196 -7.78 -1.10 7.29
CA VAL A 196 -8.12 -0.01 6.36
C VAL A 196 -8.82 -0.61 5.15
N VAL A 197 -10.07 -0.27 4.94
CA VAL A 197 -10.81 -0.66 3.74
C VAL A 197 -10.67 0.45 2.70
N LEU A 198 -9.98 0.16 1.59
CA LEU A 198 -9.73 1.12 0.51
C LEU A 198 -10.64 0.81 -0.70
N ARG A 199 -11.38 1.80 -1.17
CA ARG A 199 -12.25 1.70 -2.35
C ARG A 199 -12.15 2.94 -3.23
N ARG A 200 -11.96 2.73 -4.53
CA ARG A 200 -11.92 3.83 -5.53
C ARG A 200 -11.03 5.00 -5.09
N GLY A 201 -9.87 4.69 -4.53
CA GLY A 201 -8.90 5.69 -4.08
C GLY A 201 -9.23 6.43 -2.78
N ARG A 202 -10.26 6.00 -2.03
CA ARG A 202 -10.67 6.60 -0.76
C ARG A 202 -10.74 5.58 0.36
N VAL A 203 -10.51 6.02 1.59
CA VAL A 203 -10.71 5.19 2.78
C VAL A 203 -12.22 5.09 3.06
N ALA A 204 -12.73 3.87 3.00
CA ALA A 204 -14.15 3.59 3.25
C ALA A 204 -14.40 3.21 4.73
N ALA A 205 -13.43 2.58 5.39
CA ALA A 205 -13.41 2.33 6.82
C ALA A 205 -11.97 2.24 7.32
N VAL A 206 -11.71 2.66 8.55
CA VAL A 206 -10.40 2.58 9.20
C VAL A 206 -10.56 2.53 10.71
N GLY A 207 -9.82 1.64 11.36
CA GLY A 207 -9.81 1.52 12.82
C GLY A 207 -9.24 0.19 13.32
N ALA A 208 -9.24 0.03 14.64
CA ALA A 208 -8.95 -1.25 15.27
C ALA A 208 -9.92 -2.32 14.73
N ARG A 209 -9.41 -3.51 14.41
CA ARG A 209 -10.19 -4.59 13.79
C ARG A 209 -11.46 -4.88 14.59
N ASP A 210 -11.33 -5.22 15.86
CA ASP A 210 -12.45 -5.62 16.71
C ASP A 210 -13.53 -4.53 16.81
N ARG A 211 -13.10 -3.26 16.94
CA ARG A 211 -14.01 -2.12 16.96
C ARG A 211 -14.80 -1.99 15.65
N LEU A 212 -14.15 -2.17 14.51
CA LEU A 212 -14.84 -2.11 13.21
C LEU A 212 -15.82 -3.27 13.04
N LEU A 213 -15.49 -4.47 13.52
CA LEU A 213 -16.41 -5.62 13.49
C LEU A 213 -17.67 -5.32 14.33
N ASP A 214 -17.49 -4.82 15.55
CA ASP A 214 -18.60 -4.44 16.46
C ASP A 214 -19.46 -3.32 15.83
N GLU A 215 -18.85 -2.24 15.34
CA GLU A 215 -19.55 -1.09 14.74
C GLU A 215 -20.39 -1.48 13.52
N HIS A 216 -19.98 -2.51 12.78
CA HIS A 216 -20.68 -2.99 11.59
C HIS A 216 -21.56 -4.21 11.85
N GLY A 217 -21.52 -4.78 13.05
CA GLY A 217 -22.31 -5.97 13.44
C GLY A 217 -21.94 -7.19 12.62
N VAL A 218 -20.65 -7.45 12.43
CA VAL A 218 -20.12 -8.57 11.63
C VAL A 218 -19.08 -9.35 12.44
N ASP A 219 -18.91 -10.62 12.11
CA ASP A 219 -18.08 -11.54 12.89
C ASP A 219 -16.61 -11.58 12.42
N ASP A 220 -16.33 -11.15 11.20
CA ASP A 220 -15.01 -11.26 10.56
C ASP A 220 -14.73 -10.09 9.58
N VAL A 221 -13.46 -9.98 9.17
CA VAL A 221 -13.01 -8.97 8.21
C VAL A 221 -13.65 -9.16 6.82
N ALA A 222 -14.02 -10.37 6.45
CA ALA A 222 -14.74 -10.62 5.19
C ALA A 222 -16.17 -10.04 5.25
N GLY A 223 -16.84 -10.17 6.40
CA GLY A 223 -18.12 -9.52 6.69
C GLY A 223 -18.03 -8.00 6.65
N LEU A 224 -16.99 -7.44 7.32
CA LEU A 224 -16.70 -6.01 7.29
C LEU A 224 -16.51 -5.50 5.85
N TYR A 225 -15.68 -6.20 5.09
CA TYR A 225 -15.42 -5.84 3.69
C TYR A 225 -16.71 -5.82 2.87
N ARG A 226 -17.60 -6.83 3.02
CA ARG A 226 -18.90 -6.90 2.34
C ARG A 226 -19.86 -5.78 2.77
N ALA A 227 -19.93 -5.51 4.08
CA ALA A 227 -20.80 -4.48 4.64
C ALA A 227 -20.42 -3.08 4.14
N VAL A 228 -19.10 -2.79 4.12
CA VAL A 228 -18.56 -1.51 3.60
C VAL A 228 -18.70 -1.44 2.08
N ALA A 229 -18.56 -2.58 1.37
CA ALA A 229 -18.74 -2.65 -0.08
C ALA A 229 -20.17 -2.37 -0.52
N GLY A 230 -21.19 -2.88 0.20
CA GLY A 230 -22.59 -2.71 -0.15
C GLY A 230 -23.15 -1.30 0.09
N ARG A 231 -22.63 -0.57 1.07
CA ARG A 231 -23.09 0.79 1.40
C ARG A 231 -22.75 1.88 0.39
N SER A 232 -21.85 1.62 -0.53
CA SER A 232 -21.32 2.64 -1.47
C SER A 232 -22.06 2.70 -2.81
N ASP A 233 -22.92 1.74 -3.12
CA ASP A 233 -23.71 1.77 -4.38
C ASP A 233 -24.97 2.63 -4.25
N ASP A 234 -25.44 2.93 -3.02
CA ASP A 234 -26.64 3.75 -2.79
C ASP A 234 -26.39 5.29 -2.75
N ARG A 235 -25.15 5.73 -2.88
CA ARG A 235 -24.80 7.17 -2.89
C ARG A 235 -24.09 7.59 -4.17
N ALA A 236 -24.75 7.34 -5.32
CA ALA A 236 -24.44 8.11 -6.52
C ALA A 236 -24.93 9.55 -6.27
N PRO A 237 -24.11 10.60 -6.55
CA PRO A 237 -24.61 11.96 -6.48
C PRO A 237 -25.76 12.08 -7.46
N ALA A 238 -26.94 12.45 -6.97
CA ALA A 238 -28.06 12.84 -7.80
C ALA A 238 -27.56 13.92 -8.76
N ALA A 239 -27.61 13.61 -10.06
CA ALA A 239 -27.39 14.58 -11.09
C ALA A 239 -28.43 15.68 -10.86
N ALA A 240 -27.98 16.91 -10.67
CA ALA A 240 -28.86 18.08 -10.65
C ALA A 240 -29.56 18.17 -12.00
N GLU A 241 -30.81 17.75 -12.04
CA GLU A 241 -31.71 18.06 -13.16
C GLU A 241 -31.96 19.57 -13.15
N GLY A 242 -31.27 20.26 -14.05
CA GLY A 242 -31.51 21.66 -14.32
C GLY A 242 -32.85 21.77 -15.05
N GLU A 243 -33.84 22.37 -14.37
CA GLU A 243 -35.10 22.73 -14.94
C GLU A 243 -34.92 23.66 -16.16
N GLY A 244 -35.49 23.21 -17.28
CA GLY A 244 -35.53 23.97 -18.51
C GLY A 244 -36.49 25.15 -18.43
N GLY A 245 -36.00 26.35 -18.71
CA GLY A 245 -36.79 27.53 -19.05
C GLY A 245 -36.80 27.69 -20.57
N ARG A 246 -37.98 27.52 -21.16
CA ARG A 246 -38.29 27.86 -22.58
C ARG A 246 -38.49 29.35 -22.74
N SER A 247 -37.88 29.96 -23.76
CA SER A 247 -38.44 31.00 -24.64
C SER A 247 -37.40 31.23 -25.74
N GLY A 248 -37.59 31.04 -27.01
CA GLY A 248 -38.51 31.68 -27.93
C GLY A 248 -37.78 32.76 -28.74
N GLY A 249 -37.59 32.55 -30.07
CA GLY A 249 -37.33 33.68 -30.95
C GLY A 249 -36.21 33.53 -32.00
N GLU A 250 -36.62 33.16 -33.22
CA GLU A 250 -36.27 33.67 -34.57
C GLU A 250 -34.87 33.63 -35.15
N ALA A 251 -34.78 32.89 -36.18
CA ALA A 251 -34.37 33.05 -37.59
C ALA A 251 -33.18 33.98 -37.94
N GLY A 252 -32.27 33.43 -38.74
CA GLY A 252 -31.30 34.15 -39.55
C GLY A 252 -30.17 33.26 -40.06
N ASP A 253 -30.36 32.68 -41.26
CA ASP A 253 -29.38 32.12 -42.18
C ASP A 253 -29.07 33.21 -43.25
N PRO A 254 -28.08 33.05 -44.16
CA PRO A 254 -26.75 32.37 -44.18
C PRO A 254 -25.62 33.35 -44.59
N ASP A 255 -24.37 32.94 -44.59
CA ASP A 255 -23.50 33.00 -45.80
C ASP A 255 -22.03 32.64 -45.52
N ASP A 256 -21.56 31.70 -46.28
CA ASP A 256 -20.33 31.56 -47.09
C ASP A 256 -18.98 32.03 -46.55
N GLY A 257 -18.01 31.16 -46.79
CA GLY A 257 -16.63 31.66 -47.04
C GLY A 257 -15.46 30.87 -46.49
N SER A 258 -15.16 29.73 -47.15
CA SER A 258 -13.78 29.32 -47.58
C SER A 258 -12.63 29.31 -46.58
N VAL A 259 -12.15 28.11 -46.29
CA VAL A 259 -10.84 27.53 -46.65
C VAL A 259 -9.63 28.49 -46.67
N HIS A 260 -8.70 28.29 -45.78
CA HIS A 260 -7.28 28.30 -46.16
C HIS A 260 -6.37 27.57 -45.16
N VAL A 261 -5.76 26.52 -45.62
CA VAL A 261 -4.52 25.92 -45.06
C VAL A 261 -3.36 26.47 -45.89
N PRO A 262 -2.25 26.89 -45.30
CA PRO A 262 -0.96 26.33 -45.67
C PRO A 262 -0.09 26.12 -44.45
N GLY A 263 0.89 25.23 -44.37
CA GLY A 263 1.79 24.61 -45.30
C GLY A 263 3.05 24.25 -44.53
N VAL A 264 3.49 23.04 -44.66
CA VAL A 264 4.76 22.46 -44.21
C VAL A 264 5.95 23.29 -44.65
N SER A 265 6.97 23.43 -43.82
CA SER A 265 8.36 23.49 -44.28
C SER A 265 9.36 23.12 -43.20
N ASP A 266 10.14 22.15 -43.52
CA ASP A 266 11.38 21.64 -42.95
C ASP A 266 12.39 22.73 -42.53
N ARG A 267 13.02 22.53 -41.38
CA ARG A 267 14.48 22.43 -41.27
C ARG A 267 14.89 21.84 -39.94
#